data_68bf929a987b96c8947d7b7644fafc36
#
_entry.id   68bf929a987b96c8947d7b7644fafc36
#
_cell.length_a   1.000
_cell.length_b   1.000
_cell.length_c   1.000
_cell.angle_alpha   90.00
_cell.angle_beta   90.00
_cell.angle_gamma   90.00
#
_symmetry.space_group_name_H-M   'P 1'
#
loop_
_entity.id
_entity.type
_entity.pdbx_description
1 polymer ?
#
loop_
_entity_poly.entity_id
_entity_poly.type
_entity_poly.pdbx_seq_one_letter_code
_entity_poly.pdbx_strand_id
1 'polypeptide(L)'
;ARTQPENVFVHCVDQDKSLTYGALYALSNRFAGFLKERGLGANDRVLLLAENSVENLAVFAATLRYGATLATVHVEMNQAHLAEIVAAIAPRIVLYQEGLGLEEVIEGAEGEAVPLGDWNADGGSTGLFAEIEKFSEEDTIESCAGPDDFGVIFYTSGTVAKPKGVIQTHATAWYNYDATADYLGIGPGDRVFDCRSYSWLSAQHMSFGAPLVSGATCIMAKHFSRSRYFGWLKDYDINVGFVVPTIVNMLLNQPVPVSARDLPHLRFLTSSSAPLLEEQWRAFEGLYGIKLAQSAGSSEGGNSAAHRGADRKIGTIGPALKYQDIFVIDGEGNRLKQGETGEIIFAGGRQQAYGYLMPDGSIERLPVDGHHSGDIGFIDADGHLHITGRVKELIIRGGMNIAPLEIDSVLVRHPAVAEAGTIGVPHPIYGEEVVAYVACLDGLSPSTAEMLNHCRSALPE
;
A
#
# COMPACT_ATOMS: atom_id res chain seq x y z
N ALA A 1 -7.73 -21.23 -8.75
CA ALA A 1 -8.60 -22.25 -8.12
C ALA A 1 -8.72 -23.50 -8.97
N ARG A 2 -9.17 -23.43 -10.25
CA ARG A 2 -9.41 -24.64 -11.09
C ARG A 2 -8.17 -25.49 -11.36
N THR A 3 -6.99 -24.87 -11.45
CA THR A 3 -5.72 -25.56 -11.77
C THR A 3 -4.95 -25.99 -10.55
N GLN A 4 -5.17 -25.37 -9.41
CA GLN A 4 -4.41 -25.57 -8.16
C GLN A 4 -5.33 -25.38 -6.94
N PRO A 5 -6.41 -26.17 -6.78
CA PRO A 5 -7.40 -25.95 -5.71
C PRO A 5 -6.81 -26.15 -4.32
N GLU A 6 -5.84 -27.05 -4.16
CA GLU A 6 -5.21 -27.38 -2.88
C GLU A 6 -4.13 -26.38 -2.43
N ASN A 7 -3.68 -25.49 -3.33
CA ASN A 7 -2.69 -24.47 -2.96
C ASN A 7 -3.31 -23.49 -1.98
N VAL A 8 -2.54 -23.13 -0.95
CA VAL A 8 -2.94 -22.11 0.02
C VAL A 8 -2.94 -20.75 -0.67
N PHE A 9 -4.05 -20.04 -0.62
CA PHE A 9 -4.16 -18.65 -1.03
C PHE A 9 -3.66 -17.72 0.08
N VAL A 10 -4.18 -17.92 1.30
CA VAL A 10 -3.80 -17.09 2.45
C VAL A 10 -3.62 -17.94 3.70
N HIS A 11 -2.62 -17.56 4.52
CA HIS A 11 -2.45 -18.04 5.90
C HIS A 11 -2.26 -16.84 6.83
N CYS A 12 -3.04 -16.77 7.90
CA CYS A 12 -2.90 -15.75 8.94
C CYS A 12 -2.19 -16.35 10.15
N VAL A 13 -1.00 -15.83 10.46
CA VAL A 13 -0.15 -16.36 11.54
C VAL A 13 -0.73 -16.12 12.95
N ASP A 14 -1.59 -15.10 13.11
CA ASP A 14 -2.23 -14.82 14.41
C ASP A 14 -3.47 -15.65 14.65
N GLN A 15 -4.13 -16.14 13.60
CA GLN A 15 -5.27 -17.07 13.67
C GLN A 15 -4.84 -18.54 13.61
N ASP A 16 -3.61 -18.82 13.17
CA ASP A 16 -3.15 -20.16 12.74
C ASP A 16 -4.14 -20.81 11.75
N LYS A 17 -4.62 -20.03 10.79
CA LYS A 17 -5.68 -20.39 9.86
C LYS A 17 -5.25 -20.21 8.42
N SER A 18 -5.60 -21.18 7.58
CA SER A 18 -5.33 -21.14 6.14
C SER A 18 -6.61 -21.26 5.33
N LEU A 19 -6.61 -20.62 4.15
CA LEU A 19 -7.64 -20.78 3.13
C LEU A 19 -6.99 -21.15 1.80
N THR A 20 -7.41 -22.26 1.20
CA THR A 20 -6.92 -22.70 -0.11
C THR A 20 -7.65 -21.96 -1.23
N TYR A 21 -7.10 -21.98 -2.45
CA TYR A 21 -7.77 -21.44 -3.64
C TYR A 21 -9.09 -22.15 -3.96
N GLY A 22 -9.16 -23.45 -3.68
CA GLY A 22 -10.39 -24.23 -3.83
C GLY A 22 -11.49 -23.80 -2.85
N ALA A 23 -11.14 -23.70 -1.56
CA ALA A 23 -12.05 -23.22 -0.53
C ALA A 23 -12.48 -21.78 -0.77
N LEU A 24 -11.57 -20.89 -1.19
CA LEU A 24 -11.91 -19.51 -1.59
C LEU A 24 -12.93 -19.49 -2.73
N TYR A 25 -12.77 -20.37 -3.72
CA TYR A 25 -13.71 -20.46 -4.84
C TYR A 25 -15.09 -20.89 -4.37
N ALA A 26 -15.17 -21.91 -3.52
CA ALA A 26 -16.42 -22.41 -2.93
C ALA A 26 -17.11 -21.31 -2.08
N LEU A 27 -16.37 -20.67 -1.19
CA LEU A 27 -16.87 -19.53 -0.41
C LEU A 27 -17.38 -18.39 -1.30
N SER A 28 -16.65 -18.10 -2.39
CA SER A 28 -17.06 -17.03 -3.33
C SER A 28 -18.37 -17.37 -4.04
N ASN A 29 -18.64 -18.64 -4.35
CA ASN A 29 -19.93 -19.05 -4.93
C ASN A 29 -21.07 -18.89 -3.91
N ARG A 30 -20.88 -19.34 -2.67
CA ARG A 30 -21.85 -19.16 -1.60
C ARG A 30 -22.14 -17.69 -1.31
N PHE A 31 -21.08 -16.88 -1.22
CA PHE A 31 -21.21 -15.44 -0.99
C PHE A 31 -21.89 -14.71 -2.16
N ALA A 32 -21.63 -15.13 -3.40
CA ALA A 32 -22.34 -14.61 -4.56
C ALA A 32 -23.86 -14.89 -4.49
N GLY A 33 -24.26 -16.08 -4.01
CA GLY A 33 -25.66 -16.42 -3.72
C GLY A 33 -26.28 -15.47 -2.70
N PHE A 34 -25.56 -15.17 -1.61
CA PHE A 34 -25.98 -14.25 -0.57
C PHE A 34 -26.19 -12.82 -1.10
N LEU A 35 -25.26 -12.30 -1.91
CA LEU A 35 -25.38 -10.96 -2.50
C LEU A 35 -26.52 -10.91 -3.52
N LYS A 36 -26.68 -11.96 -4.33
CA LYS A 36 -27.75 -12.06 -5.33
C LYS A 36 -29.14 -12.13 -4.69
N GLU A 37 -29.30 -12.88 -3.60
CA GLU A 37 -30.55 -12.96 -2.84
C GLU A 37 -31.00 -11.58 -2.34
N ARG A 38 -30.04 -10.71 -1.99
CA ARG A 38 -30.25 -9.32 -1.56
C ARG A 38 -30.36 -8.32 -2.71
N GLY A 39 -30.31 -8.80 -3.94
CA GLY A 39 -30.47 -7.99 -5.14
C GLY A 39 -29.34 -6.99 -5.38
N LEU A 40 -28.09 -7.31 -4.95
CA LEU A 40 -26.93 -6.50 -5.28
C LEU A 40 -26.56 -6.69 -6.77
N GLY A 41 -26.15 -5.59 -7.40
CA GLY A 41 -25.66 -5.54 -8.77
C GLY A 41 -24.29 -4.85 -8.86
N ALA A 42 -23.86 -4.57 -10.11
CA ALA A 42 -22.67 -3.80 -10.37
C ALA A 42 -22.75 -2.42 -9.70
N ASN A 43 -21.63 -1.95 -9.15
CA ASN A 43 -21.48 -0.68 -8.44
C ASN A 43 -22.26 -0.58 -7.10
N ASP A 44 -23.06 -1.58 -6.70
CA ASP A 44 -23.57 -1.67 -5.34
C ASP A 44 -22.39 -1.92 -4.37
N ARG A 45 -22.43 -1.22 -3.23
CA ARG A 45 -21.27 -1.13 -2.32
C ARG A 45 -21.44 -2.03 -1.12
N VAL A 46 -20.44 -2.87 -0.90
CA VAL A 46 -20.26 -3.69 0.30
C VAL A 46 -19.15 -3.04 1.11
N LEU A 47 -19.46 -2.57 2.31
CA LEU A 47 -18.48 -2.01 3.25
C LEU A 47 -17.92 -3.13 4.12
N LEU A 48 -16.61 -3.18 4.28
CA LEU A 48 -15.92 -4.13 5.14
C LEU A 48 -15.18 -3.39 6.26
N LEU A 49 -15.63 -3.58 7.49
CA LEU A 49 -15.07 -3.05 8.72
C LEU A 49 -14.45 -4.19 9.54
N ALA A 50 -13.22 -4.56 9.23
CA ALA A 50 -12.52 -5.65 9.89
C ALA A 50 -11.01 -5.45 9.89
N GLU A 51 -10.34 -6.03 10.87
CA GLU A 51 -8.88 -6.20 10.89
C GLU A 51 -8.43 -7.24 9.87
N ASN A 52 -7.11 -7.38 9.69
CA ASN A 52 -6.52 -8.43 8.87
C ASN A 52 -6.91 -9.82 9.40
N SER A 53 -7.56 -10.60 8.57
CA SER A 53 -7.96 -11.99 8.87
C SER A 53 -8.16 -12.79 7.58
N VAL A 54 -8.22 -14.11 7.69
CA VAL A 54 -8.58 -14.97 6.55
C VAL A 54 -9.96 -14.60 6.02
N GLU A 55 -10.89 -14.30 6.90
CA GLU A 55 -12.27 -13.90 6.60
C GLU A 55 -12.33 -12.59 5.82
N ASN A 56 -11.52 -11.60 6.22
CA ASN A 56 -11.39 -10.31 5.53
C ASN A 56 -11.01 -10.54 4.06
N LEU A 57 -9.92 -11.28 3.79
CA LEU A 57 -9.45 -11.52 2.44
C LEU A 57 -10.37 -12.44 1.62
N ALA A 58 -11.05 -13.38 2.27
CA ALA A 58 -12.07 -14.23 1.62
C ALA A 58 -13.22 -13.39 1.08
N VAL A 59 -13.78 -12.49 1.91
CA VAL A 59 -14.86 -11.59 1.52
C VAL A 59 -14.40 -10.58 0.48
N PHE A 60 -13.17 -10.07 0.61
CA PHE A 60 -12.58 -9.17 -0.37
C PHE A 60 -12.58 -9.81 -1.77
N ALA A 61 -11.99 -11.00 -1.90
CA ALA A 61 -11.94 -11.73 -3.16
C ALA A 61 -13.33 -12.12 -3.69
N ALA A 62 -14.23 -12.54 -2.79
CA ALA A 62 -15.58 -12.97 -3.14
C ALA A 62 -16.43 -11.81 -3.68
N THR A 63 -16.33 -10.62 -3.05
CA THR A 63 -17.02 -9.39 -3.50
C THR A 63 -16.57 -8.99 -4.90
N LEU A 64 -15.26 -8.96 -5.14
CA LEU A 64 -14.71 -8.64 -6.47
C LEU A 64 -15.14 -9.67 -7.52
N ARG A 65 -15.13 -10.96 -7.16
CA ARG A 65 -15.54 -12.01 -8.08
C ARG A 65 -17.02 -11.94 -8.45
N TYR A 66 -17.89 -11.57 -7.51
CA TYR A 66 -19.30 -11.34 -7.79
C TYR A 66 -19.52 -10.13 -8.69
N GLY A 67 -18.72 -9.10 -8.58
CA GLY A 67 -18.83 -7.86 -9.35
C GLY A 67 -19.48 -6.71 -8.58
N ALA A 68 -19.67 -6.83 -7.27
CA ALA A 68 -20.02 -5.69 -6.42
C ALA A 68 -18.76 -4.86 -6.09
N THR A 69 -18.97 -3.64 -5.63
CA THR A 69 -17.89 -2.75 -5.19
C THR A 69 -17.56 -3.00 -3.73
N LEU A 70 -16.32 -3.36 -3.44
CA LEU A 70 -15.85 -3.45 -2.05
C LEU A 70 -15.33 -2.09 -1.58
N ALA A 71 -15.85 -1.59 -0.48
CA ALA A 71 -15.29 -0.45 0.23
C ALA A 71 -14.51 -0.93 1.47
N THR A 72 -13.27 -0.50 1.62
CA THR A 72 -12.41 -0.82 2.75
C THR A 72 -12.00 0.43 3.49
N VAL A 73 -12.06 0.40 4.83
CA VAL A 73 -11.72 1.53 5.68
C VAL A 73 -10.86 1.05 6.85
N HIS A 74 -9.90 1.87 7.27
CA HIS A 74 -9.07 1.54 8.41
C HIS A 74 -9.86 1.68 9.70
N VAL A 75 -10.10 0.58 10.39
CA VAL A 75 -10.99 0.51 11.58
C VAL A 75 -10.45 1.26 12.81
N GLU A 76 -9.16 1.57 12.84
CA GLU A 76 -8.54 2.37 13.91
C GLU A 76 -8.65 3.89 13.68
N MET A 77 -9.38 4.33 12.63
CA MET A 77 -9.64 5.75 12.40
C MET A 77 -10.54 6.31 13.49
N ASN A 78 -10.47 7.64 13.67
CA ASN A 78 -11.40 8.34 14.55
C ASN A 78 -12.85 8.07 14.13
N GLN A 79 -13.72 7.71 15.09
CA GLN A 79 -15.10 7.30 14.83
C GLN A 79 -15.93 8.36 14.09
N ALA A 80 -15.72 9.64 14.38
CA ALA A 80 -16.43 10.72 13.68
C ALA A 80 -16.05 10.76 12.18
N HIS A 81 -14.76 10.61 11.86
CA HIS A 81 -14.29 10.49 10.47
C HIS A 81 -14.82 9.22 9.81
N LEU A 82 -14.84 8.11 10.55
CA LEU A 82 -15.34 6.84 10.03
C LEU A 82 -16.84 6.94 9.68
N ALA A 83 -17.65 7.60 10.53
CA ALA A 83 -19.06 7.84 10.27
C ALA A 83 -19.29 8.70 9.00
N GLU A 84 -18.50 9.76 8.80
CA GLU A 84 -18.55 10.57 7.57
C GLU A 84 -18.21 9.74 6.33
N ILE A 85 -17.21 8.87 6.40
CA ILE A 85 -16.80 7.97 5.32
C ILE A 85 -17.92 6.97 5.01
N VAL A 86 -18.49 6.34 6.02
CA VAL A 86 -19.59 5.36 5.86
C VAL A 86 -20.82 6.00 5.22
N ALA A 87 -21.16 7.22 5.65
CA ALA A 87 -22.26 7.99 5.03
C ALA A 87 -21.97 8.29 3.54
N ALA A 88 -20.73 8.68 3.18
CA ALA A 88 -20.33 8.93 1.79
C ALA A 88 -20.34 7.63 0.94
N ILE A 89 -19.95 6.50 1.52
CA ILE A 89 -19.99 5.20 0.84
C ILE A 89 -21.44 4.80 0.55
N ALA A 90 -22.40 5.11 1.44
CA ALA A 90 -23.78 4.67 1.34
C ALA A 90 -23.90 3.16 0.98
N PRO A 91 -23.38 2.25 1.83
CA PRO A 91 -23.27 0.83 1.51
C PRO A 91 -24.65 0.17 1.51
N ARG A 92 -24.84 -0.86 0.66
CA ARG A 92 -26.01 -1.74 0.70
C ARG A 92 -25.86 -2.80 1.82
N ILE A 93 -24.62 -3.20 2.09
CA ILE A 93 -24.27 -4.17 3.14
C ILE A 93 -23.06 -3.65 3.90
N VAL A 94 -23.07 -3.75 5.22
CA VAL A 94 -21.96 -3.50 6.13
C VAL A 94 -21.54 -4.81 6.77
N LEU A 95 -20.41 -5.35 6.34
CA LEU A 95 -19.79 -6.50 6.98
C LEU A 95 -18.83 -6.00 8.05
N TYR A 96 -19.02 -6.43 9.28
CA TYR A 96 -18.22 -5.92 10.38
C TYR A 96 -17.72 -7.02 11.32
N GLN A 97 -16.51 -6.83 11.81
CA GLN A 97 -15.95 -7.63 12.89
C GLN A 97 -16.48 -7.10 14.22
N GLU A 98 -17.03 -8.00 15.04
CA GLU A 98 -17.49 -7.66 16.38
C GLU A 98 -16.31 -7.32 17.31
N GLY A 99 -16.57 -6.50 18.33
CA GLY A 99 -15.58 -6.15 19.37
C GLY A 99 -14.60 -5.04 19.00
N LEU A 100 -14.79 -4.35 17.87
CA LEU A 100 -13.97 -3.22 17.46
C LEU A 100 -14.46 -1.86 18.01
N GLY A 101 -15.58 -1.83 18.75
CA GLY A 101 -16.15 -0.60 19.30
C GLY A 101 -16.73 0.33 18.24
N LEU A 102 -17.28 -0.23 17.16
CA LEU A 102 -17.81 0.49 16.00
C LEU A 102 -19.34 0.50 15.94
N GLU A 103 -20.01 0.17 17.04
CA GLU A 103 -21.47 -0.03 17.11
C GLU A 103 -22.22 1.21 16.63
N GLU A 104 -21.84 2.42 17.08
CA GLU A 104 -22.49 3.68 16.66
C GLU A 104 -22.32 3.97 15.17
N VAL A 105 -21.16 3.63 14.61
CA VAL A 105 -20.87 3.80 13.16
C VAL A 105 -21.72 2.84 12.34
N ILE A 106 -21.87 1.60 12.81
CA ILE A 106 -22.65 0.56 12.15
C ILE A 106 -24.15 0.88 12.19
N GLU A 107 -24.65 1.30 13.37
CA GLU A 107 -26.08 1.71 13.54
C GLU A 107 -26.43 2.94 12.70
N GLY A 108 -25.47 3.84 12.46
CA GLY A 108 -25.64 5.02 11.62
C GLY A 108 -25.58 4.74 10.11
N ALA A 109 -25.20 3.55 9.69
CA ALA A 109 -25.13 3.18 8.28
C ALA A 109 -26.51 2.81 7.72
N GLU A 110 -26.80 3.20 6.47
CA GLU A 110 -28.10 2.88 5.81
C GLU A 110 -28.20 1.41 5.36
N GLY A 111 -27.07 0.70 5.24
CA GLY A 111 -27.01 -0.68 4.75
C GLY A 111 -27.37 -1.73 5.77
N GLU A 112 -27.68 -2.95 5.29
CA GLU A 112 -27.87 -4.12 6.15
C GLU A 112 -26.55 -4.45 6.86
N ALA A 113 -26.54 -4.42 8.20
CA ALA A 113 -25.39 -4.77 9.01
C ALA A 113 -25.35 -6.29 9.26
N VAL A 114 -24.24 -6.92 8.90
CA VAL A 114 -24.04 -8.37 9.04
C VAL A 114 -22.71 -8.61 9.75
N PRO A 115 -22.68 -9.30 10.90
CA PRO A 115 -21.43 -9.69 11.54
C PRO A 115 -20.61 -10.58 10.61
N LEU A 116 -19.31 -10.28 10.48
CA LEU A 116 -18.41 -11.07 9.64
C LEU A 116 -18.31 -12.51 10.15
N GLY A 117 -18.12 -12.66 11.46
CA GLY A 117 -17.97 -13.96 12.09
C GLY A 117 -16.68 -14.68 11.70
N ASP A 118 -16.63 -15.96 12.04
CA ASP A 118 -15.51 -16.87 11.82
C ASP A 118 -15.85 -17.93 10.77
N TRP A 119 -14.96 -18.11 9.80
CA TRP A 119 -15.02 -19.26 8.89
C TRP A 119 -14.31 -20.46 9.49
N ASN A 120 -14.94 -21.65 9.40
CA ASN A 120 -14.33 -22.90 9.82
C ASN A 120 -14.54 -23.98 8.75
N ALA A 121 -13.43 -24.55 8.24
CA ALA A 121 -13.46 -25.58 7.21
C ALA A 121 -14.18 -26.88 7.67
N ASP A 122 -14.08 -27.18 8.95
CA ASP A 122 -14.64 -28.39 9.56
C ASP A 122 -16.11 -28.23 10.03
N GLY A 123 -16.69 -27.06 9.76
CA GLY A 123 -18.05 -26.71 10.19
C GLY A 123 -18.08 -25.91 11.50
N GLY A 124 -19.25 -25.30 11.79
CA GLY A 124 -19.43 -24.46 12.96
C GLY A 124 -18.98 -23.00 12.74
N SER A 125 -18.98 -22.56 11.48
CA SER A 125 -18.80 -21.15 11.12
C SER A 125 -19.83 -20.26 11.83
N THR A 126 -19.51 -18.98 12.01
CA THR A 126 -20.39 -18.00 12.65
C THR A 126 -20.64 -16.78 11.74
N GLY A 127 -21.59 -15.93 12.12
CA GLY A 127 -21.88 -14.69 11.39
C GLY A 127 -22.21 -14.93 9.91
N LEU A 128 -21.63 -14.11 9.04
CA LEU A 128 -21.78 -14.23 7.59
C LEU A 128 -21.46 -15.64 7.09
N PHE A 129 -20.37 -16.25 7.59
CA PHE A 129 -19.93 -17.56 7.11
C PHE A 129 -20.91 -18.68 7.44
N ALA A 130 -21.63 -18.60 8.56
CA ALA A 130 -22.75 -19.51 8.86
C ALA A 130 -23.95 -19.23 7.95
N GLU A 131 -24.24 -17.96 7.69
CA GLU A 131 -25.38 -17.57 6.86
C GLU A 131 -25.24 -18.02 5.40
N ILE A 132 -24.01 -17.96 4.85
CA ILE A 132 -23.75 -18.34 3.46
C ILE A 132 -23.72 -19.86 3.24
N GLU A 133 -23.69 -20.70 4.29
CA GLU A 133 -23.70 -22.16 4.17
C GLU A 133 -24.97 -22.70 3.47
N LYS A 134 -26.08 -21.97 3.52
CA LYS A 134 -27.33 -22.32 2.82
C LYS A 134 -27.24 -22.24 1.30
N PHE A 135 -26.24 -21.54 0.74
CA PHE A 135 -26.05 -21.39 -0.71
C PHE A 135 -25.13 -22.48 -1.26
N SER A 136 -25.34 -22.84 -2.52
CA SER A 136 -24.53 -23.83 -3.21
C SER A 136 -23.10 -23.32 -3.43
N GLU A 137 -22.12 -24.18 -3.20
CA GLU A 137 -20.72 -23.91 -3.53
C GLU A 137 -20.35 -24.29 -4.97
N GLU A 138 -21.20 -25.12 -5.62
CA GLU A 138 -21.01 -25.59 -6.99
C GLU A 138 -21.61 -24.65 -8.03
N ASP A 139 -22.64 -23.89 -7.65
CA ASP A 139 -23.33 -22.97 -8.55
C ASP A 139 -22.43 -21.78 -8.90
N THR A 140 -21.89 -21.80 -10.10
CA THR A 140 -21.11 -20.67 -10.61
C THR A 140 -22.05 -19.53 -10.96
N ILE A 141 -22.05 -18.49 -10.14
CA ILE A 141 -22.74 -17.22 -10.44
C ILE A 141 -21.79 -16.38 -11.29
N GLU A 142 -22.25 -15.98 -12.47
CA GLU A 142 -21.50 -15.06 -13.32
C GLU A 142 -21.37 -13.69 -12.63
N SER A 143 -20.26 -13.01 -12.89
CA SER A 143 -20.07 -11.63 -12.40
C SER A 143 -21.16 -10.72 -12.94
N CYS A 144 -21.72 -9.89 -12.06
CA CYS A 144 -22.71 -8.89 -12.44
C CYS A 144 -22.08 -7.62 -13.03
N ALA A 145 -20.72 -7.50 -13.00
CA ALA A 145 -20.00 -6.30 -13.43
C ALA A 145 -19.16 -6.55 -14.70
N GLY A 146 -19.01 -5.50 -15.46
CA GLY A 146 -18.02 -5.38 -16.51
C GLY A 146 -16.67 -4.84 -16.01
N PRO A 147 -15.67 -4.73 -16.86
CA PRO A 147 -14.33 -4.27 -16.48
C PRO A 147 -14.27 -2.82 -15.99
N ASP A 148 -15.17 -1.97 -16.46
CA ASP A 148 -15.22 -0.54 -16.14
C ASP A 148 -16.11 -0.21 -14.94
N ASP A 149 -16.84 -1.18 -14.41
CA ASP A 149 -17.59 -1.03 -13.16
C ASP A 149 -16.65 -0.94 -11.95
N PHE A 150 -17.14 -0.33 -10.87
CA PHE A 150 -16.32 -0.09 -9.66
C PHE A 150 -16.05 -1.41 -8.94
N GLY A 151 -14.77 -1.67 -8.70
CA GLY A 151 -14.32 -2.85 -7.97
C GLY A 151 -13.99 -2.54 -6.52
N VAL A 152 -13.18 -1.49 -6.28
CA VAL A 152 -12.71 -1.16 -4.93
C VAL A 152 -12.82 0.34 -4.67
N ILE A 153 -13.25 0.69 -3.45
CA ILE A 153 -13.14 2.03 -2.88
C ILE A 153 -12.29 1.94 -1.63
N PHE A 154 -11.24 2.75 -1.55
CA PHE A 154 -10.39 2.83 -0.35
C PHE A 154 -10.09 4.28 0.00
N TYR A 155 -9.82 4.53 1.27
CA TYR A 155 -9.59 5.88 1.78
C TYR A 155 -8.13 6.09 2.13
N THR A 156 -7.60 7.27 1.78
CA THR A 156 -6.23 7.66 2.11
C THR A 156 -6.20 8.38 3.46
N SER A 157 -5.07 8.31 4.15
CA SER A 157 -4.84 8.96 5.45
C SER A 157 -4.66 10.47 5.38
N GLY A 158 -5.21 11.16 4.39
CA GLY A 158 -5.06 12.60 4.18
C GLY A 158 -5.30 13.40 5.46
N THR A 159 -4.25 14.04 5.97
CA THR A 159 -4.21 14.65 7.31
C THR A 159 -4.88 16.02 7.42
N VAL A 160 -5.32 16.64 6.31
CA VAL A 160 -5.69 18.08 6.29
C VAL A 160 -7.01 18.38 5.55
N ALA A 161 -7.56 17.45 4.79
CA ALA A 161 -8.81 17.65 4.05
C ALA A 161 -9.85 16.59 4.43
N LYS A 162 -11.13 16.86 4.08
CA LYS A 162 -12.18 15.85 4.22
C LYS A 162 -11.79 14.57 3.48
N PRO A 163 -11.98 13.37 4.06
CA PRO A 163 -11.59 12.12 3.46
C PRO A 163 -12.29 11.92 2.10
N LYS A 164 -11.49 11.52 1.09
CA LYS A 164 -11.98 11.17 -0.24
C LYS A 164 -11.72 9.69 -0.47
N GLY A 165 -12.73 8.97 -0.97
CA GLY A 165 -12.59 7.57 -1.37
C GLY A 165 -12.02 7.47 -2.78
N VAL A 166 -10.88 6.81 -2.96
CA VAL A 166 -10.33 6.55 -4.29
C VAL A 166 -11.03 5.34 -4.87
N ILE A 167 -11.53 5.46 -6.09
CA ILE A 167 -12.31 4.43 -6.79
C ILE A 167 -11.42 3.75 -7.83
N GLN A 168 -11.28 2.44 -7.73
CA GLN A 168 -10.73 1.60 -8.80
C GLN A 168 -11.83 0.79 -9.46
N THR A 169 -11.80 0.69 -10.79
CA THR A 169 -12.64 -0.25 -11.52
C THR A 169 -12.10 -1.67 -11.37
N HIS A 170 -12.87 -2.68 -11.74
CA HIS A 170 -12.41 -4.08 -11.76
C HIS A 170 -11.19 -4.25 -12.66
N ALA A 171 -11.18 -3.59 -13.82
CA ALA A 171 -10.02 -3.60 -14.73
C ALA A 171 -8.79 -2.94 -14.10
N THR A 172 -8.97 -1.74 -13.50
CA THR A 172 -7.87 -1.01 -12.85
C THR A 172 -7.23 -1.82 -11.73
N ALA A 173 -8.04 -2.45 -10.88
CA ALA A 173 -7.55 -3.32 -9.81
C ALA A 173 -6.76 -4.50 -10.39
N TRP A 174 -7.29 -5.17 -11.42
CA TRP A 174 -6.61 -6.29 -12.07
C TRP A 174 -5.27 -5.90 -12.69
N TYR A 175 -5.19 -4.75 -13.42
CA TYR A 175 -3.94 -4.27 -14.01
C TYR A 175 -2.88 -3.95 -12.96
N ASN A 176 -3.28 -3.42 -11.81
CA ASN A 176 -2.38 -3.20 -10.69
C ASN A 176 -1.88 -4.51 -10.07
N TYR A 177 -2.75 -5.51 -9.92
CA TYR A 177 -2.38 -6.83 -9.40
C TYR A 177 -1.41 -7.55 -10.34
N ASP A 178 -1.69 -7.57 -11.65
CA ASP A 178 -0.84 -8.21 -12.66
C ASP A 178 0.54 -7.53 -12.78
N ALA A 179 0.59 -6.19 -12.81
CA ALA A 179 1.85 -5.46 -12.82
C ALA A 179 2.66 -5.69 -11.54
N THR A 180 1.97 -5.83 -10.40
CA THR A 180 2.63 -6.11 -9.11
C THR A 180 3.20 -7.52 -9.08
N ALA A 181 2.46 -8.52 -9.53
CA ALA A 181 2.95 -9.89 -9.65
C ALA A 181 4.18 -9.98 -10.58
N ASP A 182 4.16 -9.24 -11.70
CA ASP A 182 5.26 -9.18 -12.67
C ASP A 182 6.55 -8.62 -12.04
N TYR A 183 6.50 -7.47 -11.35
CA TYR A 183 7.73 -6.90 -10.79
C TYR A 183 8.24 -7.65 -9.56
N LEU A 184 7.35 -8.22 -8.75
CA LEU A 184 7.75 -9.08 -7.63
C LEU A 184 8.33 -10.42 -8.14
N GLY A 185 8.03 -10.79 -9.37
CA GLY A 185 8.44 -12.06 -9.98
C GLY A 185 7.90 -13.25 -9.20
N ILE A 186 6.63 -13.19 -8.76
CA ILE A 186 5.97 -14.23 -7.98
C ILE A 186 5.02 -15.07 -8.81
N GLY A 187 4.92 -16.33 -8.45
CA GLY A 187 4.04 -17.31 -9.11
C GLY A 187 3.65 -18.45 -8.17
N PRO A 188 3.06 -19.52 -8.71
CA PRO A 188 2.68 -20.68 -7.92
C PRO A 188 3.88 -21.25 -7.16
N GLY A 189 3.68 -21.48 -5.85
CA GLY A 189 4.72 -21.97 -4.94
C GLY A 189 5.51 -20.87 -4.22
N ASP A 190 5.46 -19.61 -4.69
CA ASP A 190 6.01 -18.49 -3.95
C ASP A 190 5.12 -18.10 -2.76
N ARG A 191 5.75 -17.58 -1.70
CA ARG A 191 5.10 -17.08 -0.49
C ARG A 191 5.50 -15.64 -0.24
N VAL A 192 4.52 -14.77 -0.08
CA VAL A 192 4.75 -13.37 0.29
C VAL A 192 4.31 -13.13 1.73
N PHE A 193 4.97 -12.23 2.45
CA PHE A 193 4.62 -11.88 3.83
C PHE A 193 4.29 -10.41 3.98
N ASP A 194 3.14 -10.10 4.60
CA ASP A 194 2.74 -8.74 4.94
C ASP A 194 2.10 -8.67 6.33
N CYS A 195 2.30 -7.53 7.00
CA CYS A 195 1.68 -7.18 8.28
C CYS A 195 1.00 -5.79 8.26
N ARG A 196 0.86 -5.20 7.06
CA ARG A 196 0.15 -3.95 6.86
C ARG A 196 -1.35 -4.19 6.76
N SER A 197 -2.16 -3.19 7.11
CA SER A 197 -3.61 -3.29 6.98
C SER A 197 -4.05 -3.40 5.52
N TYR A 198 -4.97 -4.32 5.22
CA TYR A 198 -5.59 -4.46 3.89
C TYR A 198 -6.63 -3.37 3.58
N SER A 199 -6.83 -2.41 4.46
CA SER A 199 -7.49 -1.15 4.11
C SER A 199 -6.59 -0.21 3.29
N TRP A 200 -5.26 -0.45 3.26
CA TRP A 200 -4.31 0.32 2.48
C TRP A 200 -4.10 -0.28 1.09
N LEU A 201 -4.11 0.59 0.07
CA LEU A 201 -3.93 0.20 -1.33
C LEU A 201 -2.68 -0.66 -1.57
N SER A 202 -1.55 -0.30 -0.94
CA SER A 202 -0.29 -1.02 -1.15
C SER A 202 -0.38 -2.49 -0.68
N ALA A 203 -1.04 -2.77 0.44
CA ALA A 203 -1.27 -4.16 0.88
C ALA A 203 -2.25 -4.88 -0.05
N GLN A 204 -3.32 -4.20 -0.49
CA GLN A 204 -4.28 -4.76 -1.45
C GLN A 204 -3.62 -5.17 -2.77
N HIS A 205 -2.72 -4.37 -3.30
CA HIS A 205 -2.04 -4.68 -4.55
C HIS A 205 -0.93 -5.72 -4.37
N MET A 206 -0.09 -5.56 -3.33
CA MET A 206 1.16 -6.30 -3.20
C MET A 206 0.99 -7.68 -2.59
N SER A 207 0.22 -7.79 -1.52
CA SER A 207 0.14 -9.03 -0.74
C SER A 207 -1.20 -9.73 -0.82
N PHE A 208 -2.23 -9.09 -1.40
CA PHE A 208 -3.50 -9.73 -1.72
C PHE A 208 -3.66 -9.97 -3.22
N GLY A 209 -3.70 -8.90 -4.03
CA GLY A 209 -4.03 -8.98 -5.45
C GLY A 209 -2.95 -9.70 -6.28
N ALA A 210 -1.67 -9.38 -6.05
CA ALA A 210 -0.58 -10.04 -6.77
C ALA A 210 -0.53 -11.55 -6.53
N PRO A 211 -0.62 -12.08 -5.29
CA PRO A 211 -0.79 -13.52 -5.05
C PRO A 211 -2.06 -14.09 -5.69
N LEU A 212 -3.20 -13.38 -5.59
CA LEU A 212 -4.48 -13.86 -6.14
C LEU A 212 -4.39 -14.12 -7.64
N VAL A 213 -3.75 -13.24 -8.42
CA VAL A 213 -3.64 -13.40 -9.89
C VAL A 213 -2.49 -14.30 -10.30
N SER A 214 -1.44 -14.44 -9.49
CA SER A 214 -0.25 -15.25 -9.82
C SER A 214 -0.32 -16.69 -9.31
N GLY A 215 -1.21 -16.98 -8.37
CA GLY A 215 -1.30 -18.30 -7.73
C GLY A 215 -0.29 -18.49 -6.59
N ALA A 216 0.35 -17.42 -6.10
CA ALA A 216 1.23 -17.43 -4.94
C ALA A 216 0.43 -17.48 -3.62
N THR A 217 1.11 -17.70 -2.51
CA THR A 217 0.51 -17.72 -1.17
C THR A 217 0.79 -16.40 -0.44
N CYS A 218 -0.24 -15.80 0.13
CA CYS A 218 -0.14 -14.69 1.06
C CYS A 218 -0.01 -15.22 2.49
N ILE A 219 1.08 -14.94 3.17
CA ILE A 219 1.22 -15.11 4.62
C ILE A 219 1.05 -13.74 5.25
N MET A 220 0.15 -13.60 6.21
CA MET A 220 -0.12 -12.31 6.83
C MET A 220 -0.11 -12.36 8.35
N ALA A 221 0.24 -11.23 8.96
CA ALA A 221 0.04 -10.96 10.38
C ALA A 221 -0.92 -9.78 10.55
N LYS A 222 -1.55 -9.68 11.71
CA LYS A 222 -2.42 -8.52 12.03
C LYS A 222 -1.63 -7.23 12.12
N HIS A 223 -0.47 -7.27 12.81
CA HIS A 223 0.38 -6.12 13.05
C HIS A 223 1.86 -6.47 12.95
N PHE A 224 2.69 -5.45 12.70
CA PHE A 224 4.14 -5.61 12.79
C PHE A 224 4.60 -5.94 14.21
N SER A 225 5.50 -6.90 14.33
CA SER A 225 6.18 -7.22 15.58
C SER A 225 7.68 -7.38 15.33
N ARG A 226 8.49 -6.44 15.84
CA ARG A 226 9.94 -6.44 15.65
C ARG A 226 10.59 -7.78 16.05
N SER A 227 10.17 -8.34 17.17
CA SER A 227 10.74 -9.60 17.69
C SER A 227 10.31 -10.85 16.90
N ARG A 228 9.15 -10.81 16.23
CA ARG A 228 8.58 -11.96 15.52
C ARG A 228 8.81 -11.88 14.00
N TYR A 229 9.03 -10.70 13.43
CA TYR A 229 9.06 -10.45 11.99
C TYR A 229 9.97 -11.44 11.24
N PHE A 230 11.24 -11.52 11.61
CA PHE A 230 12.18 -12.43 10.95
C PHE A 230 11.89 -13.90 11.24
N GLY A 231 11.31 -14.22 12.41
CA GLY A 231 10.81 -15.55 12.72
C GLY A 231 9.72 -15.99 11.73
N TRP A 232 8.76 -15.12 11.45
CA TRP A 232 7.73 -15.39 10.45
C TRP A 232 8.30 -15.59 9.04
N LEU A 233 9.30 -14.76 8.63
CA LEU A 233 9.93 -14.93 7.32
C LEU A 233 10.62 -16.30 7.20
N LYS A 234 11.20 -16.80 8.30
CA LYS A 234 11.85 -18.09 8.35
C LYS A 234 10.86 -19.26 8.41
N ASP A 235 9.93 -19.21 9.37
CA ASP A 235 9.04 -20.32 9.69
C ASP A 235 8.05 -20.65 8.57
N TYR A 236 7.76 -19.64 7.74
CA TYR A 236 6.86 -19.79 6.59
C TYR A 236 7.57 -19.78 5.23
N ASP A 237 8.90 -19.91 5.18
CA ASP A 237 9.70 -19.96 3.95
C ASP A 237 9.40 -18.82 2.97
N ILE A 238 9.38 -17.58 3.46
CA ILE A 238 8.98 -16.41 2.68
C ILE A 238 9.98 -16.08 1.58
N ASN A 239 9.47 -15.85 0.36
CA ASN A 239 10.27 -15.45 -0.80
C ASN A 239 10.37 -13.92 -0.95
N VAL A 240 9.28 -13.20 -0.67
CA VAL A 240 9.21 -11.74 -0.73
C VAL A 240 8.46 -11.21 0.50
N GLY A 241 9.09 -10.29 1.24
CA GLY A 241 8.46 -9.62 2.36
C GLY A 241 8.21 -8.13 2.06
N PHE A 242 7.25 -7.55 2.75
CA PHE A 242 6.89 -6.14 2.61
C PHE A 242 7.26 -5.37 3.88
N VAL A 243 7.87 -4.21 3.68
CA VAL A 243 8.22 -3.26 4.74
C VAL A 243 7.85 -1.85 4.32
N VAL A 244 7.91 -0.95 5.27
CA VAL A 244 7.88 0.51 5.05
C VAL A 244 9.14 1.11 5.70
N PRO A 245 9.57 2.31 5.34
CA PRO A 245 10.78 2.92 5.92
C PRO A 245 10.78 2.92 7.45
N THR A 246 9.63 3.13 8.09
CA THR A 246 9.52 3.04 9.55
C THR A 246 9.93 1.67 10.10
N ILE A 247 9.52 0.58 9.44
CA ILE A 247 9.93 -0.79 9.85
C ILE A 247 11.44 -0.97 9.65
N VAL A 248 12.00 -0.47 8.55
CA VAL A 248 13.45 -0.50 8.30
C VAL A 248 14.20 0.23 9.41
N ASN A 249 13.76 1.44 9.78
CA ASN A 249 14.35 2.24 10.85
C ASN A 249 14.23 1.56 12.22
N MET A 250 13.08 0.98 12.54
CA MET A 250 12.90 0.23 13.80
C MET A 250 13.88 -0.95 13.89
N LEU A 251 14.12 -1.64 12.77
CA LEU A 251 15.06 -2.76 12.70
C LEU A 251 16.53 -2.30 12.74
N LEU A 252 16.84 -1.12 12.20
CA LEU A 252 18.18 -0.52 12.29
C LEU A 252 18.48 -0.02 13.70
N ASN A 253 17.55 0.68 14.33
CA ASN A 253 17.72 1.27 15.65
C ASN A 253 17.75 0.22 16.78
N GLN A 254 17.05 -0.89 16.60
CA GLN A 254 17.02 -2.01 17.53
C GLN A 254 17.23 -3.34 16.77
N PRO A 255 18.48 -3.68 16.42
CA PRO A 255 18.78 -4.86 15.64
C PRO A 255 18.30 -6.17 16.26
N VAL A 256 17.91 -7.10 15.40
CA VAL A 256 17.59 -8.47 15.74
C VAL A 256 18.76 -9.36 15.25
N PRO A 257 19.23 -10.36 16.01
CA PRO A 257 20.35 -11.22 15.61
C PRO A 257 19.94 -12.24 14.53
N VAL A 258 19.80 -11.76 13.28
CA VAL A 258 19.45 -12.53 12.09
C VAL A 258 20.29 -12.06 10.91
N SER A 259 20.48 -12.92 9.95
CA SER A 259 21.15 -12.59 8.70
C SER A 259 20.44 -13.26 7.50
N ALA A 260 20.78 -12.88 6.29
CA ALA A 260 20.26 -13.53 5.08
C ALA A 260 20.52 -15.05 5.04
N ARG A 261 21.54 -15.55 5.75
CA ARG A 261 21.82 -16.99 5.85
C ARG A 261 20.75 -17.75 6.62
N ASP A 262 20.07 -17.07 7.52
CA ASP A 262 18.99 -17.65 8.34
C ASP A 262 17.65 -17.70 7.59
N LEU A 263 17.58 -17.04 6.42
CA LEU A 263 16.39 -16.85 5.58
C LEU A 263 16.68 -17.33 4.13
N PRO A 264 16.94 -18.63 3.92
CA PRO A 264 17.42 -19.14 2.63
C PRO A 264 16.43 -18.99 1.48
N HIS A 265 15.15 -18.84 1.77
CA HIS A 265 14.08 -18.67 0.77
C HIS A 265 13.81 -17.21 0.43
N LEU A 266 14.26 -16.26 1.27
CA LEU A 266 14.00 -14.84 1.08
C LEU A 266 14.87 -14.27 -0.05
N ARG A 267 14.22 -13.84 -1.11
CA ARG A 267 14.85 -13.20 -2.26
C ARG A 267 15.16 -11.71 -1.96
N PHE A 268 14.19 -10.99 -1.44
CA PHE A 268 14.30 -9.57 -1.05
C PHE A 268 13.13 -9.13 -0.19
N LEU A 269 13.29 -7.97 0.46
CA LEU A 269 12.20 -7.19 1.02
C LEU A 269 11.92 -5.98 0.11
N THR A 270 10.67 -5.61 -0.08
CA THR A 270 10.32 -4.39 -0.82
C THR A 270 9.78 -3.32 0.13
N SER A 271 10.32 -2.10 0.01
CA SER A 271 9.89 -0.92 0.77
C SER A 271 9.06 -0.01 -0.12
N SER A 272 7.97 0.51 0.42
CA SER A 272 7.03 1.39 -0.30
C SER A 272 6.37 2.39 0.63
N SER A 273 5.49 3.22 0.09
CA SER A 273 4.62 4.17 0.79
C SER A 273 5.30 5.44 1.34
N ALA A 274 6.61 5.48 1.45
CA ALA A 274 7.40 6.65 1.81
C ALA A 274 8.83 6.51 1.25
N PRO A 275 9.59 7.61 1.12
CA PRO A 275 10.99 7.54 0.72
C PRO A 275 11.83 6.74 1.72
N LEU A 276 12.66 5.81 1.22
CA LEU A 276 13.72 5.18 1.98
C LEU A 276 15.04 5.79 1.51
N LEU A 277 15.75 6.44 2.42
CA LEU A 277 17.02 7.09 2.10
C LEU A 277 18.08 6.05 1.73
N GLU A 278 18.98 6.39 0.83
CA GLU A 278 20.03 5.50 0.35
C GLU A 278 20.92 4.98 1.49
N GLU A 279 21.21 5.81 2.47
CA GLU A 279 22.01 5.47 3.64
C GLU A 279 21.33 4.42 4.51
N GLN A 280 20.03 4.58 4.77
CA GLN A 280 19.23 3.60 5.52
C GLN A 280 19.18 2.26 4.78
N TRP A 281 19.03 2.32 3.47
CA TRP A 281 19.05 1.13 2.61
C TRP A 281 20.38 0.40 2.71
N ARG A 282 21.49 1.11 2.52
CA ARG A 282 22.86 0.54 2.65
C ARG A 282 23.15 0.01 4.05
N ALA A 283 22.74 0.74 5.07
CA ALA A 283 22.90 0.32 6.47
C ALA A 283 22.13 -0.98 6.76
N PHE A 284 20.90 -1.09 6.28
CA PHE A 284 20.09 -2.30 6.45
C PHE A 284 20.71 -3.52 5.76
N GLU A 285 21.12 -3.36 4.50
CA GLU A 285 21.76 -4.44 3.77
C GLU A 285 23.12 -4.82 4.36
N GLY A 286 23.89 -3.84 4.84
CA GLY A 286 25.15 -4.09 5.52
C GLY A 286 24.99 -4.85 6.83
N LEU A 287 23.92 -4.55 7.58
CA LEU A 287 23.64 -5.19 8.87
C LEU A 287 23.10 -6.62 8.72
N TYR A 288 22.12 -6.81 7.83
CA TYR A 288 21.40 -8.08 7.72
C TYR A 288 21.84 -8.95 6.54
N GLY A 289 22.50 -8.38 5.53
CA GLY A 289 22.80 -9.05 4.27
C GLY A 289 21.55 -9.34 3.42
N ILE A 290 20.37 -8.81 3.85
CA ILE A 290 19.08 -9.00 3.19
C ILE A 290 18.90 -7.88 2.17
N LYS A 291 18.56 -8.25 0.93
CA LYS A 291 18.34 -7.29 -0.15
C LYS A 291 17.05 -6.50 0.07
N LEU A 292 17.11 -5.19 -0.09
CA LEU A 292 15.96 -4.30 -0.20
C LEU A 292 15.69 -3.92 -1.66
N ALA A 293 14.45 -3.68 -2.01
CA ALA A 293 14.00 -3.06 -3.24
C ALA A 293 13.02 -1.93 -2.89
N GLN A 294 12.90 -0.93 -3.74
CA GLN A 294 11.88 0.11 -3.56
C GLN A 294 10.82 0.00 -4.64
N SER A 295 9.62 0.44 -4.29
CA SER A 295 8.52 0.68 -5.22
C SER A 295 7.81 1.98 -4.86
N ALA A 296 7.33 2.68 -5.87
CA ALA A 296 6.53 3.89 -5.72
C ALA A 296 5.25 3.82 -6.54
N GLY A 297 4.28 4.54 -6.06
CA GLY A 297 2.99 4.74 -6.69
C GLY A 297 2.17 5.71 -5.86
N SER A 298 0.99 6.02 -6.32
CA SER A 298 0.02 6.83 -5.59
C SER A 298 -1.32 6.11 -5.53
N SER A 299 -2.19 6.58 -4.67
CA SER A 299 -3.56 6.06 -4.59
C SER A 299 -4.29 6.22 -5.92
N GLU A 300 -4.02 7.31 -6.61
CA GLU A 300 -4.62 7.69 -7.88
C GLU A 300 -3.94 7.01 -9.07
N GLY A 301 -2.60 7.00 -9.10
CA GLY A 301 -1.81 6.45 -10.21
C GLY A 301 -1.62 4.94 -10.17
N GLY A 302 -1.91 4.30 -9.05
CA GLY A 302 -1.60 2.89 -8.79
C GLY A 302 -0.11 2.64 -8.56
N ASN A 303 0.32 1.39 -8.68
CA ASN A 303 1.75 1.03 -8.63
C ASN A 303 2.44 1.49 -9.91
N SER A 304 3.43 2.36 -9.80
CA SER A 304 3.95 3.09 -10.96
C SER A 304 5.38 2.72 -11.33
N ALA A 305 6.29 2.64 -10.38
CA ALA A 305 7.68 2.28 -10.58
C ALA A 305 8.16 1.31 -9.51
N ALA A 306 9.02 0.37 -9.86
CA ALA A 306 9.62 -0.55 -8.90
C ALA A 306 10.88 -1.23 -9.48
N HIS A 307 11.74 -1.71 -8.59
CA HIS A 307 12.80 -2.64 -8.94
C HIS A 307 12.25 -4.04 -9.16
N ARG A 308 12.80 -4.76 -10.13
CA ARG A 308 12.46 -6.17 -10.39
C ARG A 308 13.34 -7.11 -9.56
N GLY A 309 12.93 -7.35 -8.33
CA GLY A 309 13.60 -8.28 -7.44
C GLY A 309 15.07 -7.91 -7.18
N ALA A 310 15.98 -8.79 -7.60
CA ALA A 310 17.43 -8.60 -7.39
C ALA A 310 18.08 -7.62 -8.36
N ASP A 311 17.42 -7.30 -9.47
CA ASP A 311 17.88 -6.30 -10.45
C ASP A 311 17.44 -4.91 -9.95
N ARG A 312 18.32 -4.29 -9.19
CA ARG A 312 18.04 -3.04 -8.49
C ARG A 312 19.25 -2.11 -8.43
N LYS A 313 18.97 -0.83 -8.46
CA LYS A 313 19.95 0.26 -8.31
C LYS A 313 19.63 1.01 -7.02
N ILE A 314 20.52 0.90 -6.02
CA ILE A 314 20.33 1.54 -4.71
C ILE A 314 20.20 3.06 -4.88
N GLY A 315 19.32 3.68 -4.11
CA GLY A 315 19.03 5.11 -4.20
C GLY A 315 18.02 5.49 -5.29
N THR A 316 17.43 4.50 -5.99
CA THR A 316 16.37 4.75 -6.99
C THR A 316 15.10 3.96 -6.65
N ILE A 317 14.01 4.29 -7.31
CA ILE A 317 12.76 3.53 -7.22
C ILE A 317 12.77 2.35 -8.19
N GLY A 318 13.44 2.48 -9.32
CA GLY A 318 13.43 1.53 -10.42
C GLY A 318 12.71 2.08 -11.66
N PRO A 319 12.59 1.27 -12.72
CA PRO A 319 11.90 1.66 -13.94
C PRO A 319 10.38 1.68 -13.79
N ALA A 320 9.70 2.29 -14.76
CA ALA A 320 8.26 2.22 -14.89
C ALA A 320 7.77 0.75 -14.97
N LEU A 321 6.65 0.47 -14.30
CA LEU A 321 6.02 -0.85 -14.32
C LEU A 321 5.27 -1.09 -15.63
N LYS A 322 4.94 -2.36 -15.84
CA LYS A 322 4.03 -2.79 -16.90
C LYS A 322 2.74 -1.95 -16.83
N TYR A 323 2.29 -1.43 -17.95
CA TYR A 323 1.13 -0.55 -18.12
C TYR A 323 1.31 0.90 -17.65
N GLN A 324 2.49 1.31 -17.19
CA GLN A 324 2.78 2.70 -16.81
C GLN A 324 3.62 3.41 -17.87
N ASP A 325 3.31 4.68 -18.08
CA ASP A 325 4.18 5.67 -18.69
C ASP A 325 4.51 6.72 -17.64
N ILE A 326 5.80 6.96 -17.40
CA ILE A 326 6.26 7.93 -16.42
C ILE A 326 7.11 8.98 -17.14
N PHE A 327 6.78 10.24 -16.93
CA PHE A 327 7.57 11.34 -17.43
C PHE A 327 7.61 12.49 -16.43
N VAL A 328 8.51 13.42 -16.67
CA VAL A 328 8.73 14.57 -15.80
C VAL A 328 8.37 15.84 -16.55
N ILE A 329 7.77 16.80 -15.88
CA ILE A 329 7.37 18.10 -16.47
C ILE A 329 7.98 19.27 -15.71
N ASP A 330 8.16 20.41 -16.41
CA ASP A 330 8.49 21.69 -15.82
C ASP A 330 7.24 22.39 -15.23
N GLY A 331 7.45 23.58 -14.65
CA GLY A 331 6.36 24.41 -14.10
C GLY A 331 5.36 24.94 -15.14
N GLU A 332 5.67 24.83 -16.43
CA GLU A 332 4.81 25.23 -17.55
C GLU A 332 4.05 24.03 -18.16
N GLY A 333 4.32 22.80 -17.66
CA GLY A 333 3.71 21.55 -18.13
C GLY A 333 4.41 20.91 -19.33
N ASN A 334 5.59 21.39 -19.73
CA ASN A 334 6.34 20.79 -20.82
C ASN A 334 7.10 19.55 -20.34
N ARG A 335 7.13 18.50 -21.13
CA ARG A 335 7.94 17.30 -20.83
C ARG A 335 9.42 17.65 -20.83
N LEU A 336 10.10 17.28 -19.77
CA LEU A 336 11.54 17.43 -19.58
C LEU A 336 12.30 16.24 -20.20
N LYS A 337 13.59 16.49 -20.47
CA LYS A 337 14.50 15.43 -20.93
C LYS A 337 14.95 14.56 -19.78
N GLN A 338 15.43 13.38 -20.12
CA GLN A 338 16.04 12.46 -19.17
C GLN A 338 17.18 13.12 -18.39
N GLY A 339 17.18 13.00 -17.08
CA GLY A 339 18.11 13.64 -16.15
C GLY A 339 17.70 15.05 -15.67
N GLU A 340 16.69 15.65 -16.27
CA GLU A 340 16.16 16.94 -15.81
C GLU A 340 15.11 16.74 -14.71
N THR A 341 15.18 17.58 -13.67
CA THR A 341 14.30 17.46 -12.48
C THR A 341 13.04 18.31 -12.64
N GLY A 342 11.89 17.74 -12.31
CA GLY A 342 10.60 18.41 -12.32
C GLY A 342 9.52 17.57 -11.63
N GLU A 343 8.24 17.90 -11.85
CA GLU A 343 7.12 17.13 -11.31
C GLU A 343 6.97 15.81 -12.08
N ILE A 344 6.78 14.71 -11.32
CA ILE A 344 6.60 13.37 -11.88
C ILE A 344 5.13 13.15 -12.22
N ILE A 345 4.87 12.71 -13.46
CA ILE A 345 3.54 12.38 -13.95
C ILE A 345 3.44 10.87 -14.16
N PHE A 346 2.41 10.27 -13.58
CA PHE A 346 2.03 8.88 -13.82
C PHE A 346 0.91 8.83 -14.85
N ALA A 347 1.23 8.39 -16.06
CA ALA A 347 0.32 8.40 -17.21
C ALA A 347 -0.09 7.00 -17.70
N GLY A 348 -0.08 6.03 -16.81
CA GLY A 348 -0.28 4.62 -17.14
C GLY A 348 -1.69 4.20 -17.55
N GLY A 349 -2.65 5.12 -17.64
CA GLY A 349 -4.01 4.90 -18.15
C GLY A 349 -4.79 3.71 -17.55
N ARG A 350 -4.22 2.52 -17.64
CA ARG A 350 -4.87 1.27 -17.19
C ARG A 350 -4.82 1.03 -15.69
N GLN A 351 -3.81 1.57 -15.00
CA GLN A 351 -3.63 1.42 -13.54
C GLN A 351 -4.18 2.61 -12.78
N GLN A 352 -4.45 3.72 -13.44
CA GLN A 352 -4.98 4.92 -12.84
C GLN A 352 -6.40 4.68 -12.30
N ALA A 353 -6.66 5.18 -11.08
CA ALA A 353 -7.97 5.15 -10.47
C ALA A 353 -9.01 5.89 -11.34
N TYR A 354 -10.26 5.48 -11.23
CA TYR A 354 -11.36 6.12 -11.94
C TYR A 354 -11.58 7.57 -11.49
N GLY A 355 -11.53 7.80 -10.18
CA GLY A 355 -11.83 9.08 -9.57
C GLY A 355 -11.96 9.00 -8.07
N TYR A 356 -12.64 9.98 -7.51
CA TYR A 356 -12.89 10.10 -6.08
C TYR A 356 -14.38 9.95 -5.77
N LEU A 357 -14.70 9.22 -4.72
CA LEU A 357 -15.96 9.33 -4.00
C LEU A 357 -15.82 10.49 -3.02
N MET A 358 -16.62 11.54 -3.23
CA MET A 358 -16.59 12.75 -2.44
C MET A 358 -17.42 12.59 -1.14
N PRO A 359 -17.19 13.44 -0.11
CA PRO A 359 -17.94 13.37 1.15
C PRO A 359 -19.48 13.53 1.02
N ASP A 360 -19.95 14.15 -0.06
CA ASP A 360 -21.37 14.28 -0.38
C ASP A 360 -21.94 13.11 -1.19
N GLY A 361 -21.13 12.06 -1.41
CA GLY A 361 -21.51 10.90 -2.20
C GLY A 361 -21.36 11.07 -3.71
N SER A 362 -21.01 12.26 -4.20
CA SER A 362 -20.76 12.49 -5.63
C SER A 362 -19.45 11.86 -6.08
N ILE A 363 -19.29 11.65 -7.39
CA ILE A 363 -18.08 11.08 -7.99
C ILE A 363 -17.41 12.13 -8.86
N GLU A 364 -16.15 12.42 -8.55
CA GLU A 364 -15.27 13.29 -9.32
C GLU A 364 -14.25 12.43 -10.10
N ARG A 365 -14.24 12.50 -11.43
CA ARG A 365 -13.31 11.73 -12.26
C ARG A 365 -11.92 12.34 -12.23
N LEU A 366 -10.90 11.47 -12.24
CA LEU A 366 -9.53 11.89 -12.47
C LEU A 366 -9.29 12.26 -13.95
N PRO A 367 -8.36 13.21 -14.23
CA PRO A 367 -7.92 13.51 -15.60
C PRO A 367 -7.40 12.25 -16.30
N VAL A 368 -7.71 12.12 -17.60
CA VAL A 368 -7.31 10.93 -18.38
C VAL A 368 -5.91 11.01 -18.97
N ASP A 369 -5.29 12.18 -18.97
CA ASP A 369 -3.99 12.48 -19.55
C ASP A 369 -2.81 12.23 -18.60
N GLY A 370 -3.09 11.79 -17.39
CA GLY A 370 -2.12 11.40 -16.37
C GLY A 370 -2.43 12.01 -15.01
N HIS A 371 -1.87 11.38 -13.99
CA HIS A 371 -1.98 11.83 -12.60
C HIS A 371 -0.73 12.62 -12.22
N HIS A 372 -0.94 13.87 -11.82
CA HIS A 372 0.08 14.69 -11.17
C HIS A 372 0.38 14.11 -9.80
N SER A 373 1.57 13.48 -9.64
CA SER A 373 1.91 12.79 -8.39
C SER A 373 2.11 13.75 -7.23
N GLY A 374 2.46 14.99 -7.53
CA GLY A 374 2.95 15.96 -6.56
C GLY A 374 4.36 15.63 -6.04
N ASP A 375 5.01 14.60 -6.55
CA ASP A 375 6.40 14.26 -6.27
C ASP A 375 7.33 14.94 -7.29
N ILE A 376 8.50 15.33 -6.83
CA ILE A 376 9.58 15.92 -7.65
C ILE A 376 10.65 14.87 -7.84
N GLY A 377 11.22 14.81 -9.05
CA GLY A 377 12.29 13.88 -9.34
C GLY A 377 12.72 13.91 -10.79
N PHE A 378 13.45 12.91 -11.19
CA PHE A 378 13.96 12.75 -12.55
C PHE A 378 14.05 11.26 -12.93
N ILE A 379 14.19 10.99 -14.22
CA ILE A 379 14.47 9.65 -14.75
C ILE A 379 15.93 9.65 -15.21
N ASP A 380 16.74 8.74 -14.70
CA ASP A 380 18.15 8.65 -15.04
C ASP A 380 18.41 7.97 -16.41
N ALA A 381 19.69 7.93 -16.83
CA ALA A 381 20.08 7.38 -18.13
C ALA A 381 19.74 5.90 -18.32
N ASP A 382 19.57 5.16 -17.22
CA ASP A 382 19.19 3.74 -17.23
C ASP A 382 17.67 3.56 -17.19
N GLY A 383 16.89 4.65 -17.13
CA GLY A 383 15.42 4.64 -17.05
C GLY A 383 14.86 4.46 -15.64
N HIS A 384 15.67 4.60 -14.59
CA HIS A 384 15.22 4.50 -13.22
C HIS A 384 14.69 5.83 -12.71
N LEU A 385 13.55 5.78 -12.03
CA LEU A 385 12.94 6.92 -11.36
C LEU A 385 13.69 7.26 -10.07
N HIS A 386 13.99 8.55 -9.89
CA HIS A 386 14.46 9.15 -8.65
C HIS A 386 13.40 10.10 -8.12
N ILE A 387 13.04 9.98 -6.84
CA ILE A 387 12.16 10.92 -6.14
C ILE A 387 13.03 11.73 -5.20
N THR A 388 13.07 13.06 -5.40
CA THR A 388 13.92 13.98 -4.64
C THR A 388 13.14 14.88 -3.68
N GLY A 389 11.80 14.91 -3.76
CA GLY A 389 10.96 15.71 -2.87
C GLY A 389 9.50 15.72 -3.29
N ARG A 390 8.75 16.66 -2.69
CA ARG A 390 7.35 16.93 -3.01
C ARG A 390 7.11 18.38 -3.35
N VAL A 391 6.25 18.63 -4.33
CA VAL A 391 5.89 20.01 -4.76
C VAL A 391 5.36 20.85 -3.59
N LYS A 392 4.52 20.26 -2.74
CA LYS A 392 3.92 20.95 -1.58
C LYS A 392 4.87 21.16 -0.40
N GLU A 393 5.99 20.45 -0.39
CA GLU A 393 7.00 20.50 0.68
C GLU A 393 8.20 21.35 0.30
N LEU A 394 8.25 21.84 -0.94
CA LEU A 394 9.34 22.73 -1.37
C LEU A 394 9.40 23.97 -0.49
N ILE A 395 10.59 24.25 0.01
CA ILE A 395 10.90 25.47 0.74
C ILE A 395 11.25 26.55 -0.29
N ILE A 396 10.47 27.63 -0.32
CA ILE A 396 10.66 28.71 -1.27
C ILE A 396 11.45 29.84 -0.61
N ARG A 397 12.77 29.80 -0.74
CA ARG A 397 13.69 30.78 -0.15
C ARG A 397 14.23 31.73 -1.20
N GLY A 398 13.77 32.97 -1.17
CA GLY A 398 14.26 34.01 -2.09
C GLY A 398 14.04 33.71 -3.57
N GLY A 399 12.99 32.90 -3.89
CA GLY A 399 12.69 32.45 -5.24
C GLY A 399 13.38 31.12 -5.65
N MET A 400 14.21 30.57 -4.78
CA MET A 400 14.78 29.23 -4.97
C MET A 400 13.87 28.17 -4.37
N ASN A 401 13.65 27.09 -5.11
CA ASN A 401 12.93 25.90 -4.66
C ASN A 401 13.93 24.91 -4.06
N ILE A 402 13.82 24.65 -2.77
CA ILE A 402 14.71 23.75 -2.01
C ILE A 402 13.88 22.53 -1.59
N ALA A 403 14.33 21.34 -1.96
CA ALA A 403 13.70 20.09 -1.55
C ALA A 403 14.20 19.65 -0.16
N PRO A 404 13.35 19.59 0.88
CA PRO A 404 13.75 19.17 2.23
C PRO A 404 14.46 17.81 2.24
N LEU A 405 13.99 16.87 1.44
CA LEU A 405 14.54 15.50 1.38
C LEU A 405 16.02 15.47 0.95
N GLU A 406 16.47 16.42 0.14
CA GLU A 406 17.90 16.51 -0.23
C GLU A 406 18.75 16.86 0.98
N ILE A 407 18.28 17.77 1.82
CA ILE A 407 18.97 18.19 3.05
C ILE A 407 18.94 17.03 4.07
N ASP A 408 17.80 16.39 4.25
CA ASP A 408 17.64 15.24 5.14
C ASP A 408 18.59 14.11 4.76
N SER A 409 18.70 13.83 3.44
CA SER A 409 19.62 12.82 2.91
C SER A 409 21.09 13.12 3.21
N VAL A 410 21.49 14.40 3.22
CA VAL A 410 22.84 14.79 3.59
C VAL A 410 23.05 14.68 5.08
N LEU A 411 22.09 15.17 5.89
CA LEU A 411 22.20 15.14 7.34
C LEU A 411 22.34 13.73 7.91
N VAL A 412 21.58 12.76 7.40
CA VAL A 412 21.67 11.35 7.87
C VAL A 412 22.97 10.63 7.47
N ARG A 413 23.78 11.22 6.56
CA ARG A 413 25.16 10.72 6.29
C ARG A 413 26.14 11.05 7.41
N HIS A 414 25.80 11.98 8.28
CA HIS A 414 26.66 12.32 9.39
C HIS A 414 26.65 11.20 10.44
N PRO A 415 27.83 10.70 10.91
CA PRO A 415 27.91 9.52 11.80
C PRO A 415 27.17 9.64 13.13
N ALA A 416 26.85 10.86 13.55
CA ALA A 416 26.13 11.11 14.81
C ALA A 416 24.61 11.24 14.63
N VAL A 417 24.08 11.21 13.41
CA VAL A 417 22.66 11.45 13.10
C VAL A 417 21.91 10.14 12.95
N ALA A 418 20.83 9.98 13.71
CA ALA A 418 19.89 8.88 13.61
C ALA A 418 18.75 9.21 12.62
N GLU A 419 18.20 10.43 12.72
CA GLU A 419 17.09 10.91 11.88
C GLU A 419 17.23 12.41 11.65
N ALA A 420 16.73 12.89 10.52
CA ALA A 420 16.65 14.31 10.20
C ALA A 420 15.30 14.64 9.56
N GLY A 421 14.81 15.85 9.76
CA GLY A 421 13.61 16.39 9.12
C GLY A 421 13.74 17.88 8.91
N THR A 422 13.63 18.33 7.66
CA THR A 422 13.79 19.72 7.24
C THR A 422 12.44 20.34 6.88
N ILE A 423 12.21 21.56 7.31
CA ILE A 423 11.00 22.33 7.02
C ILE A 423 11.34 23.76 6.60
N GLY A 424 10.44 24.41 5.88
CA GLY A 424 10.42 25.85 5.69
C GLY A 424 9.73 26.57 6.85
N VAL A 425 10.35 27.62 7.35
CA VAL A 425 9.71 28.50 8.34
C VAL A 425 9.58 29.91 7.75
N PRO A 426 8.49 30.65 8.03
CA PRO A 426 8.29 31.99 7.51
C PRO A 426 9.46 32.90 7.83
N HIS A 427 9.98 33.63 6.82
CA HIS A 427 11.05 34.61 6.97
C HIS A 427 10.68 35.96 6.29
N PRO A 428 10.83 37.09 6.99
CA PRO A 428 10.31 38.38 6.52
C PRO A 428 10.95 38.90 5.22
N ILE A 429 12.15 38.44 4.86
CA ILE A 429 12.88 38.88 3.67
C ILE A 429 12.86 37.86 2.57
N TYR A 430 13.05 36.57 2.92
CA TYR A 430 13.22 35.49 1.94
C TYR A 430 11.94 34.70 1.65
N GLY A 431 10.83 35.04 2.30
CA GLY A 431 9.59 34.22 2.27
C GLY A 431 9.66 33.06 3.24
N GLU A 432 10.60 32.16 3.03
CA GLU A 432 10.90 31.07 3.96
C GLU A 432 12.39 30.97 4.26
N GLU A 433 12.71 30.33 5.37
CA GLU A 433 14.06 29.96 5.79
C GLU A 433 14.08 28.45 6.10
N VAL A 434 15.19 27.81 5.79
CA VAL A 434 15.39 26.38 6.00
C VAL A 434 15.73 26.09 7.45
N VAL A 435 14.96 25.23 8.09
CA VAL A 435 15.22 24.73 9.44
C VAL A 435 15.22 23.21 9.45
N ALA A 436 16.33 22.62 9.88
CA ALA A 436 16.46 21.18 10.03
C ALA A 436 16.43 20.77 11.51
N TYR A 437 15.65 19.75 11.83
CA TYR A 437 15.63 19.05 13.11
C TYR A 437 16.43 17.77 12.98
N VAL A 438 17.31 17.51 13.94
CA VAL A 438 18.21 16.35 13.91
C VAL A 438 18.08 15.58 15.19
N ALA A 439 17.76 14.30 15.09
CA ALA A 439 17.86 13.35 16.19
C ALA A 439 19.24 12.67 16.12
N CYS A 440 19.97 12.70 17.22
CA CYS A 440 21.30 12.09 17.29
C CYS A 440 21.25 10.68 17.84
N LEU A 441 22.24 9.86 17.46
CA LEU A 441 22.49 8.57 18.08
C LEU A 441 22.85 8.76 19.56
N ASP A 442 22.50 7.78 20.39
CA ASP A 442 22.73 7.81 21.84
C ASP A 442 24.20 8.13 22.20
N GLY A 443 24.35 9.14 23.05
CA GLY A 443 25.66 9.60 23.53
C GLY A 443 26.43 10.52 22.55
N LEU A 444 25.86 10.84 21.39
CA LEU A 444 26.45 11.76 20.43
C LEU A 444 25.67 13.08 20.39
N SER A 445 26.40 14.20 20.29
CA SER A 445 25.82 15.55 20.24
C SER A 445 26.71 16.48 19.40
N PRO A 446 26.64 16.38 18.08
CA PRO A 446 27.41 17.25 17.19
C PRO A 446 26.96 18.72 17.37
N SER A 447 27.88 19.65 17.21
CA SER A 447 27.56 21.07 17.28
C SER A 447 26.82 21.51 16.01
N THR A 448 26.04 22.60 16.12
CA THR A 448 25.37 23.21 14.94
C THR A 448 26.39 23.60 13.86
N ALA A 449 27.59 24.08 14.25
CA ALA A 449 28.63 24.42 13.30
C ALA A 449 29.15 23.20 12.51
N GLU A 450 29.29 22.07 13.17
CA GLU A 450 29.66 20.81 12.56
C GLU A 450 28.61 20.34 11.56
N MET A 451 27.34 20.39 11.93
CA MET A 451 26.23 20.03 11.06
C MET A 451 26.15 20.94 9.82
N LEU A 452 26.27 22.25 10.02
CA LEU A 452 26.28 23.20 8.91
C LEU A 452 27.48 22.98 7.97
N ASN A 453 28.68 22.69 8.50
CA ASN A 453 29.82 22.40 7.67
C ASN A 453 29.64 21.09 6.88
N HIS A 454 29.03 20.08 7.50
CA HIS A 454 28.69 18.84 6.81
C HIS A 454 27.73 19.09 5.63
N CYS A 455 26.66 19.87 5.83
CA CYS A 455 25.76 20.26 4.75
C CYS A 455 26.47 21.05 3.64
N ARG A 456 27.27 22.07 3.99
CA ARG A 456 28.01 22.89 3.00
C ARG A 456 28.99 22.09 2.16
N SER A 457 29.51 20.98 2.65
CA SER A 457 30.42 20.11 1.88
C SER A 457 29.72 19.27 0.82
N ALA A 458 28.39 19.12 0.90
CA ALA A 458 27.65 18.17 0.09
C ALA A 458 26.46 18.79 -0.67
N LEU A 459 25.98 19.96 -0.26
CA LEU A 459 24.88 20.68 -0.91
C LEU A 459 25.38 21.87 -1.72
N PRO A 460 24.67 22.31 -2.77
CA PRO A 460 24.91 23.59 -3.43
C PRO A 460 24.83 24.77 -2.45
N GLU A 461 25.52 25.88 -2.77
CA GLU A 461 25.51 27.12 -1.96
C GLU A 461 24.12 27.78 -1.92
#